data_d5e0f184dae7dc6ba7f0b7f59002c7ba
#
_entry.id   d5e0f184dae7dc6ba7f0b7f59002c7ba
#
_cell.length_a   1.000
_cell.length_b   1.000
_cell.length_c   1.000
_cell.angle_alpha   90.00
_cell.angle_beta   90.00
_cell.angle_gamma   90.00
#
_symmetry.space_group_name_H-M   'P 1'
#
loop_
_entity.id
_entity.type
_entity.pdbx_description
1 polymer ?
#
loop_
_entity_poly.entity_id
_entity_poly.type
_entity_poly.pdbx_seq_one_letter_code
_entity_poly.pdbx_strand_id
1 'polypeptide(L)'
;MLLVANDALREKEEDHISKYSDLPVITPDYYRMGYTLAQDLLSRNQNNIQGKTVGIISGFKKTDCTDKCMQGVLDVLSDTGCEIQFDMNITYDMEITQRLKEQQPVDYLIVFDTSALEQVAGMYAQKKESDTKIYGIGNSIKCVYYLDDSVIDGLIAIDGYGMGYHSAIEISKVLKNHLYTINNQTIEYHLLHKEDIFREEVQHFLHTYD
;
A
#
# COMPACT_ATOMS: atom_id res chain seq x y z
N MET A 1 8.24 -23.98 -7.49
CA MET A 1 8.62 -22.65 -7.00
C MET A 1 7.35 -21.92 -6.60
N LEU A 2 7.34 -21.12 -5.55
CA LEU A 2 6.22 -20.34 -5.07
C LEU A 2 6.64 -18.87 -5.07
N LEU A 3 5.80 -17.98 -5.62
CA LEU A 3 6.01 -16.54 -5.57
C LEU A 3 5.27 -15.95 -4.37
N VAL A 4 5.97 -15.18 -3.56
CA VAL A 4 5.41 -14.52 -2.38
C VAL A 4 5.60 -13.03 -2.55
N ALA A 5 4.51 -12.28 -2.68
CA ALA A 5 4.38 -10.81 -2.76
C ALA A 5 5.68 -10.07 -3.15
N ASN A 6 6.33 -10.51 -4.22
CA ASN A 6 7.65 -10.01 -4.58
C ASN A 6 7.53 -9.11 -5.82
N ASP A 7 7.48 -7.81 -5.60
CA ASP A 7 7.45 -6.80 -6.65
C ASP A 7 8.67 -6.86 -7.58
N ALA A 8 9.83 -7.30 -7.06
CA ALA A 8 11.07 -7.35 -7.83
C ALA A 8 11.05 -8.38 -8.97
N LEU A 9 10.21 -9.43 -8.89
CA LEU A 9 10.09 -10.43 -9.96
C LEU A 9 9.09 -10.03 -11.06
N ARG A 10 8.39 -8.91 -10.90
CA ARG A 10 7.42 -8.39 -11.88
C ARG A 10 7.87 -7.12 -12.58
N GLU A 11 9.18 -6.83 -12.54
CA GLU A 11 9.74 -5.82 -13.44
C GLU A 11 9.48 -6.25 -14.89
N LYS A 12 8.92 -5.33 -15.67
CA LYS A 12 8.67 -5.48 -17.11
C LYS A 12 9.99 -5.56 -17.90
N GLU A 13 10.72 -6.64 -17.72
CA GLU A 13 11.57 -7.15 -18.78
C GLU A 13 10.73 -8.20 -19.51
N GLU A 14 10.26 -7.87 -20.70
CA GLU A 14 9.31 -8.64 -21.50
C GLU A 14 9.68 -10.12 -21.68
N ASP A 15 10.95 -10.48 -21.54
CA ASP A 15 11.47 -11.84 -21.72
C ASP A 15 11.40 -12.73 -20.46
N HIS A 16 11.20 -12.18 -19.26
CA HIS A 16 11.20 -12.97 -18.02
C HIS A 16 9.81 -13.28 -17.46
N ILE A 17 8.78 -12.51 -17.80
CA ILE A 17 7.42 -12.65 -17.25
C ILE A 17 6.77 -13.95 -17.71
N SER A 18 6.99 -14.38 -18.95
CA SER A 18 6.38 -15.62 -19.49
C SER A 18 6.85 -16.88 -18.75
N LYS A 19 8.05 -16.86 -18.17
CA LYS A 19 8.63 -18.00 -17.45
C LYS A 19 8.00 -18.24 -16.07
N TYR A 20 7.38 -17.23 -15.48
CA TYR A 20 6.85 -17.28 -14.11
C TYR A 20 5.35 -17.07 -14.02
N SER A 21 4.65 -16.92 -15.16
CA SER A 21 3.20 -16.71 -15.23
C SER A 21 2.39 -17.83 -14.58
N ASP A 22 2.90 -19.07 -14.69
CA ASP A 22 2.21 -20.28 -14.22
C ASP A 22 2.56 -20.66 -12.78
N LEU A 23 3.40 -19.88 -12.11
CA LEU A 23 3.77 -20.17 -10.73
C LEU A 23 2.66 -19.73 -9.76
N PRO A 24 2.36 -20.55 -8.75
CA PRO A 24 1.42 -20.17 -7.72
C PRO A 24 1.93 -18.94 -6.96
N VAL A 25 1.01 -18.04 -6.65
CA VAL A 25 1.30 -16.75 -6.01
C VAL A 25 0.51 -16.63 -4.71
N ILE A 26 1.20 -16.21 -3.65
CA ILE A 26 0.59 -15.78 -2.39
C ILE A 26 0.79 -14.27 -2.27
N THR A 27 -0.28 -13.48 -2.37
CA THR A 27 -0.21 -12.02 -2.50
C THR A 27 -1.49 -11.37 -2.01
N PRO A 28 -1.47 -10.12 -1.50
CA PRO A 28 -2.70 -9.37 -1.27
C PRO A 28 -3.37 -8.96 -2.60
N ASP A 29 -4.63 -8.56 -2.52
CA ASP A 29 -5.34 -7.96 -3.64
C ASP A 29 -5.00 -6.46 -3.72
N TYR A 30 -3.98 -6.13 -4.50
CA TYR A 30 -3.49 -4.75 -4.65
C TYR A 30 -4.54 -3.80 -5.24
N TYR A 31 -5.38 -4.25 -6.18
CA TYR A 31 -6.47 -3.43 -6.70
C TYR A 31 -7.45 -3.07 -5.58
N ARG A 32 -7.87 -4.07 -4.80
CA ARG A 32 -8.76 -3.83 -3.67
C ARG A 32 -8.15 -2.95 -2.59
N MET A 33 -6.85 -3.03 -2.36
CA MET A 33 -6.17 -2.13 -1.41
C MET A 33 -6.28 -0.68 -1.87
N GLY A 34 -5.95 -0.38 -3.13
CA GLY A 34 -6.10 0.97 -3.69
C GLY A 34 -7.54 1.46 -3.65
N TYR A 35 -8.47 0.61 -4.05
CA TYR A 35 -9.91 0.88 -3.99
C TYR A 35 -10.37 1.21 -2.56
N THR A 36 -9.95 0.41 -1.58
CA THR A 36 -10.30 0.60 -0.16
C THR A 36 -9.77 1.92 0.40
N LEU A 37 -8.52 2.28 0.08
CA LEU A 37 -7.95 3.58 0.49
C LEU A 37 -8.76 4.75 -0.05
N ALA A 38 -9.08 4.73 -1.33
CA ALA A 38 -9.85 5.81 -1.95
C ALA A 38 -11.30 5.88 -1.47
N GLN A 39 -11.93 4.73 -1.23
CA GLN A 39 -13.27 4.66 -0.64
C GLN A 39 -13.29 5.21 0.79
N ASP A 40 -12.28 4.92 1.59
CA ASP A 40 -12.17 5.46 2.94
C ASP A 40 -11.97 6.98 2.91
N LEU A 41 -11.03 7.46 2.09
CA LEU A 41 -10.83 8.88 1.88
C LEU A 41 -12.15 9.57 1.51
N LEU A 42 -12.90 9.00 0.57
CA LEU A 42 -14.17 9.57 0.13
C LEU A 42 -15.22 9.56 1.25
N SER A 43 -15.39 8.44 1.95
CA SER A 43 -16.39 8.28 3.01
C SER A 43 -16.14 9.23 4.19
N ARG A 44 -14.89 9.38 4.60
CA ARG A 44 -14.49 10.30 5.68
C ARG A 44 -14.63 11.78 5.32
N ASN A 45 -14.77 12.09 4.03
CA ASN A 45 -15.06 13.44 3.54
C ASN A 45 -16.51 13.59 3.05
N GLN A 46 -17.45 12.86 3.67
CA GLN A 46 -18.89 12.95 3.39
C GLN A 46 -19.25 12.65 1.93
N ASN A 47 -18.45 11.83 1.26
CA ASN A 47 -18.55 11.51 -0.17
C ASN A 47 -18.48 12.75 -1.09
N ASN A 48 -17.86 13.83 -0.64
CA ASN A 48 -17.73 15.06 -1.41
C ASN A 48 -16.28 15.58 -1.38
N ILE A 49 -15.57 15.32 -2.46
CA ILE A 49 -14.21 15.85 -2.70
C ILE A 49 -14.12 16.61 -4.02
N GLN A 50 -15.26 17.10 -4.51
CA GLN A 50 -15.30 17.89 -5.74
C GLN A 50 -14.41 19.14 -5.61
N GLY A 51 -13.57 19.37 -6.62
CA GLY A 51 -12.63 20.47 -6.65
C GLY A 51 -11.44 20.34 -5.69
N LYS A 52 -11.31 19.20 -5.01
CA LYS A 52 -10.16 18.86 -4.19
C LYS A 52 -9.03 18.29 -5.04
N THR A 53 -7.80 18.41 -4.55
CA THR A 53 -6.59 17.95 -5.21
C THR A 53 -6.01 16.73 -4.54
N VAL A 54 -5.57 15.75 -5.34
CA VAL A 54 -4.96 14.50 -4.88
C VAL A 54 -3.57 14.36 -5.49
N GLY A 55 -2.57 14.14 -4.65
CA GLY A 55 -1.24 13.69 -5.07
C GLY A 55 -1.10 12.19 -4.86
N ILE A 56 -0.46 11.48 -5.76
CA ILE A 56 -0.19 10.05 -5.62
C ILE A 56 1.31 9.81 -5.68
N ILE A 57 1.83 9.03 -4.74
CA ILE A 57 3.22 8.57 -4.71
C ILE A 57 3.20 7.05 -4.85
N SER A 58 3.58 6.59 -6.03
CA SER A 58 3.77 5.17 -6.32
C SER A 58 5.12 4.69 -5.78
N GLY A 59 5.29 3.38 -5.57
CA GLY A 59 6.53 2.80 -5.08
C GLY A 59 7.73 2.98 -6.02
N PHE A 60 8.87 2.40 -5.62
CA PHE A 60 10.19 2.57 -6.28
C PHE A 60 10.24 2.19 -7.76
N LYS A 61 9.26 1.49 -8.28
CA LYS A 61 9.14 1.16 -9.71
C LYS A 61 7.68 1.04 -10.07
N LYS A 62 7.38 1.27 -11.34
CA LYS A 62 6.09 0.97 -11.92
C LYS A 62 5.95 -0.56 -12.00
N THR A 63 5.38 -1.17 -10.97
CA THR A 63 5.13 -2.61 -10.88
C THR A 63 3.67 -2.91 -11.19
N ASP A 64 3.37 -4.16 -11.53
CA ASP A 64 1.98 -4.63 -11.69
C ASP A 64 1.15 -4.38 -10.42
N CYS A 65 1.78 -4.44 -9.24
CA CYS A 65 1.14 -4.17 -7.95
C CYS A 65 0.76 -2.71 -7.79
N THR A 66 1.68 -1.79 -8.09
CA THR A 66 1.42 -0.33 -8.03
C THR A 66 0.42 0.10 -9.08
N ASP A 67 0.48 -0.46 -10.30
CA ASP A 67 -0.51 -0.19 -11.36
C ASP A 67 -1.92 -0.64 -10.94
N LYS A 68 -2.05 -1.80 -10.26
CA LYS A 68 -3.33 -2.28 -9.70
C LYS A 68 -3.84 -1.40 -8.57
N CYS A 69 -2.97 -0.98 -7.63
CA CYS A 69 -3.35 -0.02 -6.59
C CYS A 69 -3.84 1.29 -7.21
N MET A 70 -3.11 1.83 -8.17
CA MET A 70 -3.46 3.04 -8.90
C MET A 70 -4.83 2.89 -9.57
N GLN A 71 -5.07 1.78 -10.28
CA GLN A 71 -6.36 1.53 -10.92
C GLN A 71 -7.49 1.52 -9.90
N GLY A 72 -7.31 0.83 -8.75
CA GLY A 72 -8.30 0.81 -7.68
C GLY A 72 -8.63 2.20 -7.15
N VAL A 73 -7.61 3.07 -6.98
CA VAL A 73 -7.81 4.47 -6.58
C VAL A 73 -8.57 5.24 -7.65
N LEU A 74 -8.15 5.14 -8.91
CA LEU A 74 -8.75 5.89 -10.01
C LEU A 74 -10.21 5.49 -10.25
N ASP A 75 -10.55 4.22 -10.12
CA ASP A 75 -11.93 3.73 -10.27
C ASP A 75 -12.89 4.35 -9.23
N VAL A 76 -12.38 4.68 -8.03
CA VAL A 76 -13.17 5.39 -7.02
C VAL A 76 -13.22 6.89 -7.26
N LEU A 77 -12.10 7.50 -7.67
CA LEU A 77 -11.98 8.95 -7.74
C LEU A 77 -12.48 9.56 -9.06
N SER A 78 -12.59 8.78 -10.14
CA SER A 78 -12.92 9.26 -11.49
C SER A 78 -14.19 10.09 -11.57
N ASP A 79 -15.24 9.72 -10.81
CA ASP A 79 -16.55 10.37 -10.87
C ASP A 79 -16.77 11.40 -9.75
N THR A 80 -15.76 11.69 -8.95
CA THR A 80 -15.89 12.56 -7.77
C THR A 80 -15.69 14.04 -8.06
N GLY A 81 -15.13 14.37 -9.23
CA GLY A 81 -14.76 15.74 -9.60
C GLY A 81 -13.54 16.28 -8.86
N CYS A 82 -12.73 15.41 -8.23
CA CYS A 82 -11.40 15.76 -7.74
C CYS A 82 -10.38 15.81 -8.89
N GLU A 83 -9.26 16.48 -8.67
CA GLU A 83 -8.15 16.57 -9.61
C GLU A 83 -6.95 15.79 -9.12
N ILE A 84 -6.43 14.87 -9.95
CA ILE A 84 -5.12 14.24 -9.69
C ILE A 84 -4.05 15.22 -10.12
N GLN A 85 -3.45 15.91 -9.15
CA GLN A 85 -2.50 16.99 -9.42
C GLN A 85 -1.13 16.46 -9.84
N PHE A 86 -0.70 15.32 -9.27
CA PHE A 86 0.51 14.63 -9.68
C PHE A 86 0.44 13.12 -9.36
N ASP A 87 1.15 12.34 -10.17
CA ASP A 87 1.53 10.95 -9.93
C ASP A 87 3.06 10.86 -9.97
N MET A 88 3.66 10.51 -8.83
CA MET A 88 5.10 10.48 -8.65
C MET A 88 5.59 9.06 -8.45
N ASN A 89 6.39 8.56 -9.39
CA ASN A 89 7.16 7.34 -9.19
C ASN A 89 8.46 7.64 -8.45
N ILE A 90 8.81 6.81 -7.48
CA ILE A 90 10.03 6.95 -6.69
C ILE A 90 11.17 6.22 -7.40
N THR A 91 12.35 6.83 -7.44
CA THR A 91 13.60 6.19 -7.87
C THR A 91 14.57 6.11 -6.70
N TYR A 92 15.50 5.14 -6.73
CA TYR A 92 16.47 4.92 -5.64
C TYR A 92 17.34 6.14 -5.30
N ASP A 93 17.58 7.01 -6.28
CA ASP A 93 18.40 8.22 -6.12
C ASP A 93 17.56 9.46 -5.77
N MET A 94 16.25 9.29 -5.52
CA MET A 94 15.34 10.39 -5.33
C MET A 94 15.10 10.70 -3.86
N GLU A 95 15.38 11.93 -3.47
CA GLU A 95 14.93 12.46 -2.20
C GLU A 95 13.45 12.88 -2.31
N ILE A 96 12.54 12.00 -1.86
CA ILE A 96 11.08 12.17 -1.94
C ILE A 96 10.66 13.52 -1.36
N THR A 97 11.24 13.87 -0.22
CA THR A 97 10.93 15.11 0.50
C THR A 97 11.29 16.36 -0.31
N GLN A 98 12.38 16.32 -1.08
CA GLN A 98 12.76 17.41 -1.96
C GLN A 98 11.78 17.54 -3.13
N ARG A 99 11.49 16.43 -3.81
CA ARG A 99 10.55 16.41 -4.93
C ARG A 99 9.15 16.83 -4.53
N LEU A 100 8.69 16.40 -3.34
CA LEU A 100 7.38 16.78 -2.84
C LEU A 100 7.29 18.27 -2.50
N LYS A 101 8.41 18.92 -2.09
CA LYS A 101 8.47 20.37 -1.92
C LYS A 101 8.37 21.16 -3.22
N GLU A 102 8.73 20.55 -4.34
CA GLU A 102 8.62 21.16 -5.68
C GLU A 102 7.19 21.06 -6.24
N GLN A 103 6.35 20.20 -5.66
CA GLN A 103 4.94 20.08 -6.02
C GLN A 103 4.09 21.15 -5.33
N GLN A 104 2.97 21.49 -5.96
CA GLN A 104 1.94 22.30 -5.32
C GLN A 104 1.33 21.51 -4.14
N PRO A 105 0.95 22.16 -3.04
CA PRO A 105 0.24 21.50 -1.95
C PRO A 105 -1.06 20.85 -2.45
N VAL A 106 -1.37 19.68 -1.91
CA VAL A 106 -2.59 18.93 -2.23
C VAL A 106 -3.46 18.76 -0.99
N ASP A 107 -4.77 18.56 -1.19
CA ASP A 107 -5.69 18.26 -0.08
C ASP A 107 -5.49 16.84 0.43
N TYR A 108 -5.20 15.89 -0.47
CA TYR A 108 -5.01 14.47 -0.14
C TYR A 108 -3.74 13.94 -0.78
N LEU A 109 -3.03 13.10 -0.02
CA LEU A 109 -1.83 12.42 -0.50
C LEU A 109 -1.99 10.92 -0.29
N ILE A 110 -1.86 10.14 -1.36
CA ILE A 110 -1.94 8.67 -1.33
C ILE A 110 -0.56 8.11 -1.63
N VAL A 111 -0.06 7.22 -0.77
CA VAL A 111 1.31 6.67 -0.88
C VAL A 111 1.26 5.15 -0.84
N PHE A 112 1.78 4.47 -1.89
CA PHE A 112 1.71 3.01 -2.02
C PHE A 112 2.94 2.25 -1.50
N ASP A 113 3.94 2.95 -1.00
CA ASP A 113 5.20 2.35 -0.53
C ASP A 113 5.48 2.73 0.93
N THR A 114 5.81 1.73 1.76
CA THR A 114 6.07 1.91 3.20
C THR A 114 7.20 2.90 3.48
N SER A 115 8.32 2.80 2.74
CA SER A 115 9.47 3.67 2.96
C SER A 115 9.21 5.12 2.55
N ALA A 116 8.45 5.28 1.45
CA ALA A 116 7.98 6.58 1.01
C ALA A 116 7.01 7.19 2.02
N LEU A 117 6.07 6.39 2.53
CA LEU A 117 5.09 6.83 3.51
C LEU A 117 5.77 7.32 4.80
N GLU A 118 6.79 6.59 5.29
CA GLU A 118 7.59 7.02 6.45
C GLU A 118 8.25 8.38 6.24
N GLN A 119 8.85 8.60 5.07
CA GLN A 119 9.54 9.86 4.75
C GLN A 119 8.55 11.02 4.61
N VAL A 120 7.44 10.77 3.92
CA VAL A 120 6.34 11.75 3.75
C VAL A 120 5.76 12.11 5.11
N ALA A 121 5.35 11.14 5.90
CA ALA A 121 4.77 11.36 7.22
C ALA A 121 5.76 12.11 8.14
N GLY A 122 7.06 11.73 8.12
CA GLY A 122 8.08 12.45 8.88
C GLY A 122 8.26 13.91 8.46
N MET A 123 8.09 14.23 7.18
CA MET A 123 8.10 15.61 6.70
C MET A 123 6.86 16.38 7.17
N TYR A 124 5.69 15.78 7.09
CA TYR A 124 4.44 16.42 7.49
C TYR A 124 4.31 16.56 9.01
N ALA A 125 4.82 15.64 9.81
CA ALA A 125 4.91 15.74 11.26
C ALA A 125 5.68 17.00 11.75
N GLN A 126 6.62 17.49 10.91
CA GLN A 126 7.36 18.73 11.20
C GLN A 126 6.61 20.01 10.77
N LYS A 127 5.62 19.88 9.89
CA LYS A 127 4.79 20.99 9.41
C LYS A 127 3.54 21.12 10.28
N LYS A 128 3.57 21.95 11.31
CA LYS A 128 2.47 22.12 12.27
C LYS A 128 1.15 22.64 11.69
N GLU A 129 1.11 23.08 10.44
CA GLU A 129 -0.04 23.77 9.81
C GLU A 129 -0.38 23.19 8.44
N SER A 130 -0.26 21.88 8.24
CA SER A 130 -0.66 21.27 6.96
C SER A 130 -2.04 20.63 7.11
N ASP A 131 -2.99 21.07 6.26
CA ASP A 131 -4.33 20.46 6.15
C ASP A 131 -4.35 19.24 5.21
N THR A 132 -3.21 18.86 4.63
CA THR A 132 -3.11 17.70 3.75
C THR A 132 -3.35 16.41 4.52
N LYS A 133 -4.34 15.62 4.10
CA LYS A 133 -4.63 14.30 4.66
C LYS A 133 -3.83 13.22 3.96
N ILE A 134 -3.22 12.34 4.73
CA ILE A 134 -2.30 11.32 4.23
C ILE A 134 -2.90 9.93 4.39
N TYR A 135 -2.97 9.20 3.28
CA TYR A 135 -3.42 7.81 3.20
C TYR A 135 -2.30 6.96 2.60
N GLY A 136 -2.11 5.74 3.08
CA GLY A 136 -1.02 4.96 2.51
C GLY A 136 -1.06 3.47 2.83
N ILE A 137 -0.09 2.76 2.23
CA ILE A 137 0.14 1.34 2.44
C ILE A 137 1.46 1.18 3.18
N GLY A 138 1.41 0.51 4.34
CA GLY A 138 2.61 0.25 5.14
C GLY A 138 2.27 -0.37 6.48
N ASN A 139 3.18 -1.14 7.04
CA ASN A 139 3.02 -1.82 8.33
C ASN A 139 4.24 -1.68 9.24
N SER A 140 5.12 -0.72 8.97
CA SER A 140 6.25 -0.46 9.85
C SER A 140 5.82 0.22 11.15
N ILE A 141 6.61 0.03 12.20
CA ILE A 141 6.41 0.71 13.51
C ILE A 141 6.29 2.22 13.34
N LYS A 142 7.05 2.81 12.40
CA LYS A 142 6.98 4.25 12.14
C LYS A 142 5.66 4.66 11.49
N CYS A 143 5.13 3.88 10.55
CA CYS A 143 3.82 4.15 9.97
C CYS A 143 2.72 4.09 11.04
N VAL A 144 2.77 3.10 11.93
CA VAL A 144 1.84 2.98 13.06
C VAL A 144 1.98 4.15 14.03
N TYR A 145 3.21 4.57 14.34
CA TYR A 145 3.45 5.76 15.17
C TYR A 145 2.84 7.02 14.55
N TYR A 146 3.03 7.25 13.23
CA TYR A 146 2.43 8.41 12.57
C TYR A 146 0.91 8.34 12.42
N LEU A 147 0.33 7.14 12.41
CA LEU A 147 -1.11 6.93 12.48
C LEU A 147 -1.64 7.32 13.87
N ASP A 148 -0.95 6.90 14.95
CA ASP A 148 -1.30 7.27 16.34
C ASP A 148 -1.14 8.77 16.59
N ASP A 149 -0.12 9.40 16.04
CA ASP A 149 0.11 10.85 16.11
C ASP A 149 -0.82 11.66 15.17
N SER A 150 -1.73 10.99 14.46
CA SER A 150 -2.69 11.62 13.52
C SER A 150 -2.01 12.39 12.37
N VAL A 151 -0.81 11.97 11.97
CA VAL A 151 -0.13 12.46 10.77
C VAL A 151 -0.60 11.68 9.54
N ILE A 152 -0.84 10.38 9.70
CA ILE A 152 -1.48 9.53 8.71
C ILE A 152 -2.96 9.40 9.10
N ASP A 153 -3.87 9.60 8.12
CA ASP A 153 -5.32 9.54 8.34
C ASP A 153 -5.88 8.14 8.12
N GLY A 154 -5.29 7.38 7.19
CA GLY A 154 -5.67 5.99 6.90
C GLY A 154 -4.49 5.17 6.44
N LEU A 155 -4.33 3.98 7.02
CA LEU A 155 -3.21 3.08 6.77
C LEU A 155 -3.70 1.70 6.39
N ILE A 156 -3.32 1.20 5.22
CA ILE A 156 -3.48 -0.21 4.89
C ILE A 156 -2.23 -0.97 5.33
N ALA A 157 -2.43 -1.94 6.20
CA ALA A 157 -1.41 -2.86 6.65
C ALA A 157 -1.69 -4.28 6.10
N ILE A 158 -0.68 -4.91 5.50
CA ILE A 158 -0.76 -6.26 4.93
C ILE A 158 -0.39 -7.27 5.99
N ASP A 159 -1.11 -8.41 6.06
CA ASP A 159 -0.75 -9.53 6.92
C ASP A 159 0.53 -10.23 6.42
N GLY A 160 1.67 -9.66 6.76
CA GLY A 160 2.97 -10.21 6.42
C GLY A 160 3.27 -11.54 7.13
N TYR A 161 2.78 -11.73 8.36
CA TYR A 161 2.91 -12.97 9.09
C TYR A 161 2.10 -14.09 8.42
N GLY A 162 0.82 -13.84 8.15
CA GLY A 162 -0.03 -14.78 7.44
C GLY A 162 0.54 -15.16 6.09
N MET A 163 1.11 -14.21 5.36
CA MET A 163 1.78 -14.46 4.09
C MET A 163 2.96 -15.43 4.24
N GLY A 164 3.82 -15.20 5.22
CA GLY A 164 4.94 -16.11 5.54
C GLY A 164 4.48 -17.48 6.00
N TYR A 165 3.51 -17.53 6.91
CA TYR A 165 2.93 -18.74 7.44
C TYR A 165 2.29 -19.61 6.35
N HIS A 166 1.41 -19.05 5.53
CA HIS A 166 0.77 -19.76 4.42
C HIS A 166 1.80 -20.27 3.41
N SER A 167 2.82 -19.48 3.12
CA SER A 167 3.91 -19.89 2.22
C SER A 167 4.66 -21.12 2.76
N ALA A 168 5.01 -21.12 4.06
CA ALA A 168 5.70 -22.22 4.70
C ALA A 168 4.83 -23.50 4.73
N ILE A 169 3.54 -23.37 5.02
CA ILE A 169 2.59 -24.49 5.02
C ILE A 169 2.45 -25.10 3.63
N GLU A 170 2.29 -24.28 2.59
CA GLU A 170 2.15 -24.78 1.23
C GLU A 170 3.41 -25.50 0.74
N ILE A 171 4.59 -24.96 1.04
CA ILE A 171 5.86 -25.63 0.74
C ILE A 171 5.97 -26.96 1.49
N SER A 172 5.59 -27.00 2.78
CA SER A 172 5.59 -28.23 3.57
C SER A 172 4.68 -29.32 3.00
N LYS A 173 3.50 -28.95 2.48
CA LYS A 173 2.57 -29.88 1.81
C LYS A 173 3.19 -30.50 0.55
N VAL A 174 3.85 -29.68 -0.28
CA VAL A 174 4.55 -30.17 -1.49
C VAL A 174 5.68 -31.15 -1.12
N LEU A 175 6.46 -30.83 -0.09
CA LEU A 175 7.56 -31.70 0.35
C LEU A 175 7.06 -33.04 0.91
N LYS A 176 5.88 -33.07 1.53
CA LYS A 176 5.26 -34.31 2.05
C LYS A 176 4.53 -35.10 0.97
N ASN A 177 4.00 -34.43 -0.04
CA ASN A 177 3.24 -35.06 -1.12
C ASN A 177 3.58 -34.39 -2.45
N HIS A 178 4.44 -35.03 -3.22
CA HIS A 178 4.90 -34.52 -4.53
C HIS A 178 3.79 -34.37 -5.59
N LEU A 179 2.60 -34.92 -5.35
CA LEU A 179 1.43 -34.74 -6.20
C LEU A 179 0.59 -33.52 -5.77
N TYR A 180 0.94 -32.89 -4.65
CA TYR A 180 0.23 -31.68 -4.19
C TYR A 180 0.54 -30.48 -5.09
N THR A 181 -0.49 -29.80 -5.54
CA THR A 181 -0.38 -28.57 -6.33
C THR A 181 -0.76 -27.39 -5.45
N ILE A 182 0.12 -26.40 -5.39
CA ILE A 182 -0.15 -25.13 -4.70
C ILE A 182 -1.09 -24.30 -5.58
N ASN A 183 -2.13 -23.75 -4.98
CA ASN A 183 -3.02 -22.77 -5.64
C ASN A 183 -2.65 -21.33 -5.24
N ASN A 184 -3.05 -20.37 -6.07
CA ASN A 184 -2.97 -18.96 -5.72
C ASN A 184 -3.77 -18.69 -4.44
N GLN A 185 -3.21 -17.85 -3.55
CA GLN A 185 -3.88 -17.43 -2.32
C GLN A 185 -3.84 -15.91 -2.19
N THR A 186 -4.95 -15.34 -1.77
CA THR A 186 -5.04 -13.92 -1.44
C THR A 186 -4.85 -13.75 0.06
N ILE A 187 -3.92 -12.87 0.43
CA ILE A 187 -3.60 -12.53 1.81
C ILE A 187 -4.48 -11.37 2.26
N GLU A 188 -4.89 -11.42 3.50
CA GLU A 188 -5.68 -10.36 4.12
C GLU A 188 -4.85 -9.09 4.32
N TYR A 189 -5.54 -7.96 4.33
CA TYR A 189 -5.02 -6.66 4.71
C TYR A 189 -6.06 -5.95 5.57
N HIS A 190 -5.63 -5.01 6.38
CA HIS A 190 -6.50 -4.23 7.26
C HIS A 190 -6.33 -2.74 6.96
N LEU A 191 -7.45 -2.06 6.80
CA LEU A 191 -7.50 -0.61 6.81
C LEU A 191 -7.59 -0.16 8.28
N LEU A 192 -6.62 0.64 8.70
CA LEU A 192 -6.45 1.07 10.08
C LEU A 192 -6.54 2.59 10.17
N HIS A 193 -7.17 3.04 11.25
CA HIS A 193 -7.17 4.40 11.69
C HIS A 193 -6.62 4.48 13.12
N LYS A 194 -6.40 5.67 13.63
CA LYS A 194 -5.90 5.88 14.99
C LYS A 194 -6.68 5.11 16.05
N GLU A 195 -8.01 5.11 15.94
CA GLU A 195 -8.92 4.43 16.87
C GLU A 195 -8.81 2.91 16.84
N ASP A 196 -8.21 2.33 15.79
CA ASP A 196 -8.08 0.88 15.63
C ASP A 196 -6.80 0.31 16.24
N ILE A 197 -5.77 1.13 16.44
CA ILE A 197 -4.41 0.68 16.82
C ILE A 197 -4.43 -0.18 18.07
N PHE A 198 -5.26 0.15 19.07
CA PHE A 198 -5.28 -0.53 20.37
C PHE A 198 -6.29 -1.67 20.46
N ARG A 199 -6.96 -2.05 19.36
CA ARG A 199 -7.82 -3.24 19.35
C ARG A 199 -6.97 -4.50 19.42
N GLU A 200 -7.37 -5.48 20.22
CA GLU A 200 -6.61 -6.72 20.46
C GLU A 200 -6.27 -7.44 19.15
N GLU A 201 -7.22 -7.56 18.24
CA GLU A 201 -7.06 -8.16 16.92
C GLU A 201 -6.01 -7.44 16.05
N VAL A 202 -5.95 -6.09 16.14
CA VAL A 202 -5.00 -5.26 15.42
C VAL A 202 -3.61 -5.34 16.06
N GLN A 203 -3.53 -5.36 17.38
CA GLN A 203 -2.27 -5.49 18.10
C GLN A 203 -1.57 -6.80 17.76
N HIS A 204 -2.29 -7.92 17.70
CA HIS A 204 -1.73 -9.19 17.28
C HIS A 204 -1.15 -9.14 15.86
N PHE A 205 -1.77 -8.40 14.99
CA PHE A 205 -1.38 -8.23 13.60
C PHE A 205 -0.18 -7.28 13.42
N LEU A 206 -0.12 -6.17 14.19
CA LEU A 206 0.94 -5.16 14.08
C LEU A 206 2.23 -5.56 14.80
N HIS A 207 2.16 -6.36 15.87
CA HIS A 207 3.30 -6.70 16.74
C HIS A 207 3.88 -8.09 16.50
N THR A 208 3.66 -8.70 15.35
CA THR A 208 4.21 -10.01 15.00
C THR A 208 5.73 -9.98 14.71
N TYR A 209 6.41 -8.87 14.95
CA TYR A 209 7.83 -8.67 14.64
C TYR A 209 8.71 -8.38 15.86
N ASP A 210 8.22 -8.62 17.07
CA ASP A 210 9.04 -8.58 18.30
C ASP A 210 9.69 -9.92 18.63
#